data_6797450722251a0014e26b9341d95089
#
_entry.id   6797450722251a0014e26b9341d95089
#
_cell.length_a   1.000
_cell.length_b   1.000
_cell.length_c   1.000
_cell.angle_alpha   90.00
_cell.angle_beta   90.00
_cell.angle_gamma   90.00
#
_symmetry.space_group_name_H-M   'P 1'
#
loop_
_entity.id
_entity.type
_entity.pdbx_description
1 polymer ?
#
loop_
_entity_poly.entity_id
_entity_poly.type
_entity_poly.pdbx_seq_one_letter_code
_entity_poly.pdbx_strand_id
1 'polypeptide(L)'
;MRQIEADYATFSGMGEPTLASNLGEAIELVKSILDLPVAVLTNSSLMFREDVRRQLALADVVVAKLDVPNEELLAKVNRPAPGLHFDQIKEGVRRFRDKYRGKLALQIMFIQANQDCASEIVALAREIWPDEVQINTPLRPCAVRPLPPQNIASIQEKFNKLRNVTSVYEAPRNEVRPLDLVETLRRRPGPSRSAGSFRFRGR
;
A
#
# COMPACT_ATOMS: atom_id res chain seq x y z
N MET A 1 29.32 -5.67 -13.08
CA MET A 1 27.93 -5.52 -12.57
C MET A 1 27.89 -4.32 -11.62
N ARG A 2 26.94 -3.40 -11.76
CA ARG A 2 26.76 -2.34 -10.75
C ARG A 2 26.13 -2.99 -9.51
N GLN A 3 26.77 -2.86 -8.38
CA GLN A 3 26.21 -3.27 -7.10
C GLN A 3 25.08 -2.28 -6.74
N ILE A 4 23.86 -2.78 -6.58
CA ILE A 4 22.69 -1.98 -6.22
C ILE A 4 22.44 -2.24 -4.75
N GLU A 5 22.51 -1.19 -3.93
CA GLU A 5 22.05 -1.24 -2.56
C GLU A 5 20.52 -1.15 -2.54
N ALA A 6 19.85 -2.15 -2.01
CA ALA A 6 18.41 -2.20 -1.90
C ALA A 6 18.00 -2.90 -0.60
N ASP A 7 16.91 -2.42 0.02
CA ASP A 7 16.39 -2.99 1.26
C ASP A 7 15.42 -4.14 0.99
N TYR A 8 14.73 -4.12 -0.15
CA TYR A 8 13.70 -5.09 -0.53
C TYR A 8 13.68 -5.36 -2.03
N ALA A 9 13.38 -6.60 -2.40
CA ALA A 9 12.85 -6.93 -3.72
C ALA A 9 11.32 -6.82 -3.64
N THR A 10 10.71 -5.90 -4.43
CA THR A 10 9.31 -5.55 -4.27
C THR A 10 8.47 -5.93 -5.48
N PHE A 11 7.46 -6.77 -5.27
CA PHE A 11 6.39 -7.02 -6.23
C PHE A 11 5.32 -5.94 -6.09
N SER A 12 5.39 -4.99 -6.98
CA SER A 12 4.47 -3.85 -7.08
C SER A 12 4.52 -3.37 -8.52
N GLY A 13 3.47 -2.81 -9.06
CA GLY A 13 3.53 -2.41 -10.45
C GLY A 13 2.34 -1.59 -10.92
N MET A 14 2.15 -1.54 -12.26
CA MET A 14 0.99 -0.89 -12.88
C MET A 14 -0.30 -1.71 -12.78
N GLY A 15 -0.22 -2.94 -12.26
CA GLY A 15 -1.32 -3.85 -12.02
C GLY A 15 -1.29 -4.43 -10.62
N GLU A 16 -2.25 -5.28 -10.31
CA GLU A 16 -2.33 -6.02 -9.05
C GLU A 16 -1.48 -7.30 -9.12
N PRO A 17 -0.44 -7.47 -8.29
CA PRO A 17 0.44 -8.65 -8.34
C PRO A 17 -0.29 -9.98 -8.18
N THR A 18 -1.37 -10.01 -7.38
CA THR A 18 -2.13 -11.25 -7.12
C THR A 18 -2.97 -11.72 -8.30
N LEU A 19 -3.02 -10.97 -9.40
CA LEU A 19 -3.59 -11.44 -10.68
C LEU A 19 -2.66 -12.41 -11.42
N ALA A 20 -1.36 -12.38 -11.11
CA ALA A 20 -0.40 -13.30 -11.71
C ALA A 20 -0.57 -14.70 -11.12
N SER A 21 -0.84 -15.70 -11.97
CA SER A 21 -1.02 -17.09 -11.55
C SER A 21 0.26 -17.71 -10.99
N ASN A 22 1.41 -17.16 -11.35
CA ASN A 22 2.76 -17.63 -10.95
C ASN A 22 3.44 -16.69 -9.93
N LEU A 23 2.69 -15.90 -9.18
CA LEU A 23 3.27 -14.99 -8.17
C LEU A 23 4.16 -15.75 -7.16
N GLY A 24 3.71 -16.91 -6.69
CA GLY A 24 4.47 -17.73 -5.74
C GLY A 24 5.81 -18.18 -6.30
N GLU A 25 5.82 -18.72 -7.51
CA GLU A 25 7.04 -19.15 -8.21
C GLU A 25 8.00 -17.97 -8.42
N ALA A 26 7.46 -16.80 -8.78
CA ALA A 26 8.27 -15.59 -8.94
C ALA A 26 8.91 -15.12 -7.62
N ILE A 27 8.18 -15.20 -6.49
CA ILE A 27 8.71 -14.89 -5.17
C ILE A 27 9.86 -15.84 -4.81
N GLU A 28 9.66 -17.16 -4.96
CA GLU A 28 10.67 -18.17 -4.67
C GLU A 28 11.91 -18.00 -5.54
N LEU A 29 11.72 -17.72 -6.84
CA LEU A 29 12.84 -17.47 -7.76
C LEU A 29 13.63 -16.23 -7.32
N VAL A 30 12.99 -15.12 -6.98
CA VAL A 30 13.68 -13.92 -6.51
C VAL A 30 14.45 -14.20 -5.24
N LYS A 31 13.87 -14.92 -4.27
CA LYS A 31 14.56 -15.32 -3.02
C LYS A 31 15.74 -16.25 -3.26
N SER A 32 15.73 -17.04 -4.33
CA SER A 32 16.86 -17.92 -4.69
C SER A 32 18.04 -17.17 -5.34
N ILE A 33 17.78 -15.99 -5.92
CA ILE A 33 18.78 -15.20 -6.67
C ILE A 33 19.31 -14.03 -5.84
N LEU A 34 18.44 -13.40 -5.04
CA LEU A 34 18.75 -12.20 -4.28
C LEU A 34 18.73 -12.50 -2.78
N ASP A 35 19.79 -12.09 -2.09
CA ASP A 35 19.83 -12.09 -0.61
C ASP A 35 19.12 -10.84 -0.07
N LEU A 36 17.85 -10.68 -0.41
CA LEU A 36 17.01 -9.56 -0.02
C LEU A 36 15.64 -10.05 0.42
N PRO A 37 15.03 -9.44 1.44
CA PRO A 37 13.64 -9.75 1.78
C PRO A 37 12.69 -9.35 0.66
N VAL A 38 11.68 -10.17 0.42
CA VAL A 38 10.67 -9.95 -0.62
C VAL A 38 9.43 -9.31 -0.04
N ALA A 39 9.01 -8.19 -0.61
CA ALA A 39 7.78 -7.49 -0.28
C ALA A 39 6.74 -7.57 -1.41
N VAL A 40 5.47 -7.82 -1.08
CA VAL A 40 4.36 -7.75 -2.04
C VAL A 40 3.38 -6.66 -1.60
N LEU A 41 3.08 -5.73 -2.51
CA LEU A 41 2.06 -4.70 -2.32
C LEU A 41 0.81 -5.11 -3.08
N THR A 42 -0.30 -5.33 -2.37
CA THR A 42 -1.57 -5.77 -2.96
C THR A 42 -2.72 -4.84 -2.60
N ASN A 43 -3.66 -4.68 -3.50
CA ASN A 43 -4.94 -4.00 -3.24
C ASN A 43 -5.92 -4.86 -2.42
N SER A 44 -5.50 -6.04 -2.00
CA SER A 44 -6.25 -7.02 -1.18
C SER A 44 -7.46 -7.66 -1.86
N SER A 45 -7.84 -7.25 -3.06
CA SER A 45 -9.08 -7.65 -3.72
C SER A 45 -9.23 -9.17 -3.90
N LEU A 46 -8.13 -9.89 -4.07
CA LEU A 46 -8.13 -11.35 -4.28
C LEU A 46 -7.71 -12.15 -3.04
N MET A 47 -7.48 -11.52 -1.90
CA MET A 47 -7.08 -12.22 -0.67
C MET A 47 -8.18 -13.13 -0.09
N PHE A 48 -9.43 -13.03 -0.54
CA PHE A 48 -10.48 -13.99 -0.21
C PHE A 48 -10.19 -15.40 -0.76
N ARG A 49 -9.39 -15.50 -1.84
CA ARG A 49 -8.99 -16.77 -2.46
C ARG A 49 -7.86 -17.41 -1.65
N GLU A 50 -7.98 -18.71 -1.41
CA GLU A 50 -6.98 -19.43 -0.63
C GLU A 50 -5.66 -19.62 -1.38
N ASP A 51 -5.71 -19.89 -2.68
CA ASP A 51 -4.53 -20.02 -3.52
C ASP A 51 -3.69 -18.74 -3.55
N VAL A 52 -4.34 -17.56 -3.60
CA VAL A 52 -3.68 -16.25 -3.52
C VAL A 52 -3.01 -16.07 -2.16
N ARG A 53 -3.71 -16.39 -1.06
CA ARG A 53 -3.11 -16.28 0.28
C ARG A 53 -1.91 -17.21 0.46
N ARG A 54 -1.94 -18.42 -0.12
CA ARG A 54 -0.79 -19.33 -0.09
C ARG A 54 0.41 -18.75 -0.83
N GLN A 55 0.22 -18.15 -2.01
CA GLN A 55 1.30 -17.51 -2.75
C GLN A 55 1.86 -16.29 -2.02
N LEU A 56 0.99 -15.42 -1.48
CA LEU A 56 1.40 -14.26 -0.68
C LEU A 56 2.20 -14.66 0.57
N ALA A 57 1.90 -15.80 1.18
CA ALA A 57 2.58 -16.28 2.38
C ALA A 57 4.05 -16.64 2.15
N LEU A 58 4.52 -16.75 0.91
CA LEU A 58 5.93 -16.96 0.56
C LEU A 58 6.76 -15.67 0.66
N ALA A 59 6.13 -14.50 0.66
CA ALA A 59 6.80 -13.22 0.84
C ALA A 59 7.17 -12.98 2.32
N ASP A 60 8.21 -12.17 2.56
CA ASP A 60 8.65 -11.79 3.90
C ASP A 60 7.81 -10.63 4.45
N VAL A 61 7.33 -9.75 3.56
CA VAL A 61 6.45 -8.63 3.88
C VAL A 61 5.27 -8.60 2.91
N VAL A 62 4.06 -8.47 3.45
CA VAL A 62 2.86 -8.20 2.65
C VAL A 62 2.26 -6.87 3.10
N VAL A 63 2.13 -5.94 2.16
CA VAL A 63 1.45 -4.66 2.37
C VAL A 63 0.07 -4.78 1.74
N ALA A 64 -0.93 -4.97 2.59
CA ALA A 64 -2.33 -5.13 2.20
C ALA A 64 -3.06 -3.79 2.27
N LYS A 65 -3.72 -3.39 1.18
CA LYS A 65 -4.48 -2.14 1.12
C LYS A 65 -5.91 -2.33 1.64
N LEU A 66 -6.33 -1.46 2.57
CA LEU A 66 -7.70 -1.45 3.10
C LEU A 66 -8.12 -0.01 3.41
N ASP A 67 -8.67 0.68 2.43
CA ASP A 67 -8.91 2.13 2.47
C ASP A 67 -10.26 2.53 3.07
N VAL A 68 -11.18 1.59 3.27
CA VAL A 68 -12.58 1.88 3.59
C VAL A 68 -13.15 0.87 4.58
N PRO A 69 -14.18 1.23 5.36
CA PRO A 69 -14.75 0.36 6.38
C PRO A 69 -16.00 -0.41 5.92
N ASN A 70 -16.54 -0.13 4.74
CA ASN A 70 -17.82 -0.70 4.29
C ASN A 70 -17.98 -0.71 2.76
N GLU A 71 -19.04 -1.35 2.29
CA GLU A 71 -19.35 -1.57 0.88
C GLU A 71 -19.62 -0.25 0.13
N GLU A 72 -20.36 0.69 0.74
CA GLU A 72 -20.67 1.97 0.10
C GLU A 72 -19.40 2.76 -0.25
N LEU A 73 -18.50 2.87 0.71
CA LEU A 73 -17.22 3.55 0.49
C LEU A 73 -16.28 2.75 -0.41
N LEU A 74 -16.34 1.43 -0.40
CA LEU A 74 -15.59 0.60 -1.34
C LEU A 74 -15.96 0.96 -2.79
N ALA A 75 -17.24 1.04 -3.09
CA ALA A 75 -17.72 1.43 -4.41
C ALA A 75 -17.28 2.85 -4.80
N LYS A 76 -17.34 3.79 -3.86
CA LYS A 76 -17.02 5.21 -4.10
C LYS A 76 -15.53 5.49 -4.23
N VAL A 77 -14.71 4.89 -3.38
CA VAL A 77 -13.27 5.18 -3.24
C VAL A 77 -12.44 4.24 -4.10
N ASN A 78 -12.63 2.94 -3.96
CA ASN A 78 -11.79 1.93 -4.61
C ASN A 78 -12.32 1.48 -5.98
N ARG A 79 -13.62 1.63 -6.24
CA ARG A 79 -14.27 1.24 -7.50
C ARG A 79 -13.89 -0.19 -7.92
N PRO A 80 -14.25 -1.20 -7.12
CA PRO A 80 -13.85 -2.58 -7.35
C PRO A 80 -14.43 -3.13 -8.66
N ALA A 81 -13.81 -4.18 -9.18
CA ALA A 81 -14.41 -4.95 -10.27
C ALA A 81 -15.77 -5.55 -9.83
N PRO A 82 -16.73 -5.75 -10.76
CA PRO A 82 -18.01 -6.35 -10.43
C PRO A 82 -17.84 -7.70 -9.71
N GLY A 83 -18.65 -7.92 -8.67
CA GLY A 83 -18.65 -9.15 -7.89
C GLY A 83 -17.62 -9.17 -6.74
N LEU A 84 -16.83 -8.12 -6.56
CA LEU A 84 -15.98 -7.95 -5.37
C LEU A 84 -16.72 -7.16 -4.30
N HIS A 85 -16.80 -7.73 -3.10
CA HIS A 85 -17.52 -7.16 -1.96
C HIS A 85 -16.57 -6.89 -0.78
N PHE A 86 -16.88 -5.85 -0.01
CA PHE A 86 -16.07 -5.44 1.12
C PHE A 86 -15.83 -6.57 2.14
N ASP A 87 -16.86 -7.31 2.51
CA ASP A 87 -16.74 -8.39 3.49
C ASP A 87 -15.82 -9.52 3.02
N GLN A 88 -15.78 -9.81 1.72
CA GLN A 88 -14.86 -10.80 1.16
C GLN A 88 -13.40 -10.33 1.28
N ILE A 89 -13.14 -9.05 0.98
CA ILE A 89 -11.81 -8.46 1.09
C ILE A 89 -11.35 -8.46 2.55
N LYS A 90 -12.21 -7.95 3.47
CA LYS A 90 -11.94 -7.91 4.91
C LYS A 90 -11.62 -9.29 5.45
N GLU A 91 -12.48 -10.27 5.18
CA GLU A 91 -12.31 -11.65 5.65
C GLU A 91 -11.06 -12.29 5.03
N GLY A 92 -10.74 -11.98 3.79
CA GLY A 92 -9.52 -12.44 3.13
C GLY A 92 -8.26 -11.98 3.85
N VAL A 93 -8.19 -10.69 4.19
CA VAL A 93 -7.07 -10.11 4.95
C VAL A 93 -6.98 -10.71 6.35
N ARG A 94 -8.12 -10.88 7.05
CA ARG A 94 -8.19 -11.49 8.38
C ARG A 94 -7.67 -12.93 8.36
N ARG A 95 -8.18 -13.77 7.45
CA ARG A 95 -7.73 -15.17 7.30
C ARG A 95 -6.26 -15.28 6.92
N PHE A 96 -5.76 -14.32 6.14
CA PHE A 96 -4.34 -14.25 5.84
C PHE A 96 -3.52 -13.99 7.10
N ARG A 97 -3.93 -12.99 7.91
CA ARG A 97 -3.25 -12.67 9.17
C ARG A 97 -3.14 -13.86 10.11
N ASP A 98 -4.21 -14.64 10.25
CA ASP A 98 -4.26 -15.80 11.17
C ASP A 98 -3.14 -16.83 10.89
N LYS A 99 -2.75 -16.99 9.62
CA LYS A 99 -1.79 -18.01 9.17
C LYS A 99 -0.42 -17.44 8.79
N TYR A 100 -0.33 -16.16 8.49
CA TYR A 100 0.90 -15.54 8.01
C TYR A 100 1.89 -15.27 9.14
N ARG A 101 3.15 -15.68 8.91
CA ARG A 101 4.24 -15.53 9.88
C ARG A 101 5.22 -14.41 9.54
N GLY A 102 5.16 -13.87 8.32
CA GLY A 102 5.91 -12.71 7.92
C GLY A 102 5.29 -11.41 8.44
N LYS A 103 5.82 -10.28 8.01
CA LYS A 103 5.33 -8.95 8.39
C LYS A 103 4.12 -8.55 7.55
N LEU A 104 2.96 -8.38 8.19
CA LEU A 104 1.76 -7.80 7.57
C LEU A 104 1.67 -6.31 7.89
N ALA A 105 1.72 -5.48 6.86
CA ALA A 105 1.41 -4.05 6.96
C ALA A 105 0.03 -3.77 6.36
N LEU A 106 -0.79 -2.97 7.04
CA LEU A 106 -1.98 -2.38 6.45
C LEU A 106 -1.62 -0.99 5.89
N GLN A 107 -1.85 -0.80 4.61
CA GLN A 107 -1.74 0.51 3.98
C GLN A 107 -3.13 1.11 3.76
N ILE A 108 -3.33 2.32 4.24
CA ILE A 108 -4.61 3.02 4.20
C ILE A 108 -4.42 4.36 3.51
N MET A 109 -5.11 4.57 2.39
CA MET A 109 -5.10 5.82 1.66
C MET A 109 -6.27 6.71 2.09
N PHE A 110 -5.99 7.75 2.86
CA PHE A 110 -7.00 8.73 3.23
C PHE A 110 -7.11 9.86 2.21
N ILE A 111 -8.33 10.13 1.83
CA ILE A 111 -8.77 11.22 0.97
C ILE A 111 -10.00 11.90 1.60
N GLN A 112 -10.47 12.99 1.02
CA GLN A 112 -11.66 13.68 1.55
C GLN A 112 -12.89 12.77 1.68
N ALA A 113 -13.04 11.76 0.82
CA ALA A 113 -14.21 10.89 0.80
C ALA A 113 -14.28 9.88 1.96
N ASN A 114 -13.15 9.55 2.59
CA ASN A 114 -13.08 8.53 3.67
C ASN A 114 -12.40 9.04 4.95
N GLN A 115 -11.96 10.30 5.03
CA GLN A 115 -11.26 10.82 6.22
C GLN A 115 -12.10 10.74 7.50
N ASP A 116 -13.40 10.94 7.38
CA ASP A 116 -14.32 10.96 8.54
C ASP A 116 -14.57 9.55 9.10
N CYS A 117 -14.28 8.50 8.32
CA CYS A 117 -14.42 7.10 8.71
C CYS A 117 -13.16 6.52 9.36
N ALA A 118 -12.22 7.36 9.80
CA ALA A 118 -10.97 6.89 10.39
C ALA A 118 -11.19 6.00 11.62
N SER A 119 -12.23 6.27 12.43
CA SER A 119 -12.54 5.47 13.63
C SER A 119 -13.00 4.06 13.30
N GLU A 120 -13.82 3.88 12.25
CA GLU A 120 -14.27 2.58 11.75
C GLU A 120 -13.09 1.81 11.15
N ILE A 121 -12.22 2.48 10.41
CA ILE A 121 -11.01 1.86 9.86
C ILE A 121 -10.04 1.43 10.98
N VAL A 122 -9.92 2.20 12.05
CA VAL A 122 -9.18 1.80 13.26
C VAL A 122 -9.76 0.53 13.87
N ALA A 123 -11.09 0.40 13.94
CA ALA A 123 -11.73 -0.81 14.46
C ALA A 123 -11.37 -2.05 13.63
N LEU A 124 -11.41 -1.93 12.30
CA LEU A 124 -10.95 -2.98 11.38
C LEU A 124 -9.46 -3.32 11.55
N ALA A 125 -8.62 -2.30 11.65
CA ALA A 125 -7.19 -2.51 11.85
C ALA A 125 -6.90 -3.22 13.18
N ARG A 126 -7.69 -2.95 14.23
CA ARG A 126 -7.60 -3.68 15.53
C ARG A 126 -8.06 -5.13 15.41
N GLU A 127 -9.10 -5.40 14.64
CA GLU A 127 -9.58 -6.77 14.38
C GLU A 127 -8.51 -7.59 13.63
N ILE A 128 -7.86 -7.00 12.63
CA ILE A 128 -6.82 -7.65 11.82
C ILE A 128 -5.49 -7.78 12.61
N TRP A 129 -5.17 -6.80 13.46
CA TRP A 129 -3.93 -6.73 14.25
C TRP A 129 -2.65 -6.85 13.42
N PRO A 130 -2.41 -5.91 12.48
CA PRO A 130 -1.22 -5.92 11.65
C PRO A 130 0.04 -5.61 12.47
N ASP A 131 1.22 -5.90 11.90
CA ASP A 131 2.51 -5.56 12.47
C ASP A 131 2.86 -4.08 12.26
N GLU A 132 2.27 -3.47 11.23
CA GLU A 132 2.47 -2.05 10.87
C GLU A 132 1.20 -1.47 10.24
N VAL A 133 0.96 -0.18 10.45
CA VAL A 133 -0.07 0.60 9.76
C VAL A 133 0.58 1.78 9.04
N GLN A 134 0.36 1.88 7.73
CA GLN A 134 0.85 2.96 6.89
C GLN A 134 -0.29 3.87 6.48
N ILE A 135 -0.30 5.08 7.02
CA ILE A 135 -1.31 6.10 6.73
C ILE A 135 -0.83 7.00 5.60
N ASN A 136 -1.49 6.91 4.47
CA ASN A 136 -1.13 7.61 3.25
C ASN A 136 -2.20 8.60 2.80
N THR A 137 -1.78 9.55 1.98
CA THR A 137 -2.64 10.41 1.14
C THR A 137 -1.96 10.56 -0.22
N PRO A 138 -2.69 10.82 -1.33
CA PRO A 138 -2.11 10.80 -2.67
C PRO A 138 -1.16 11.98 -2.90
N LEU A 139 0.14 11.79 -2.72
CA LEU A 139 1.17 12.81 -2.98
C LEU A 139 1.62 12.87 -4.45
N ARG A 140 1.25 11.87 -5.27
CA ARG A 140 1.53 11.89 -6.71
C ARG A 140 0.42 12.64 -7.44
N PRO A 141 0.71 13.28 -8.58
CA PRO A 141 -0.29 13.93 -9.41
C PRO A 141 -1.43 12.96 -9.75
N CYS A 142 -2.63 13.28 -9.32
CA CYS A 142 -3.86 12.53 -9.61
C CYS A 142 -5.07 13.47 -9.50
N ALA A 143 -6.26 12.98 -9.83
CA ALA A 143 -7.50 13.75 -9.78
C ALA A 143 -7.96 14.09 -8.35
N VAL A 144 -7.41 13.42 -7.33
CA VAL A 144 -7.79 13.60 -5.93
C VAL A 144 -6.71 14.40 -5.21
N ARG A 145 -7.11 15.44 -4.48
CA ARG A 145 -6.18 16.25 -3.68
C ARG A 145 -5.73 15.50 -2.42
N PRO A 146 -4.45 15.62 -2.03
CA PRO A 146 -3.98 15.07 -0.75
C PRO A 146 -4.65 15.79 0.42
N LEU A 147 -4.82 15.06 1.51
CA LEU A 147 -5.20 15.68 2.79
C LEU A 147 -4.03 16.50 3.35
N PRO A 148 -4.30 17.63 3.99
CA PRO A 148 -3.26 18.41 4.68
C PRO A 148 -2.56 17.60 5.78
N PRO A 149 -1.28 17.91 6.11
CA PRO A 149 -0.55 17.22 7.16
C PRO A 149 -1.29 17.18 8.50
N GLN A 150 -1.97 18.27 8.88
CA GLN A 150 -2.73 18.33 10.13
C GLN A 150 -3.89 17.31 10.18
N ASN A 151 -4.59 17.11 9.05
CA ASN A 151 -5.67 16.12 8.97
C ASN A 151 -5.10 14.70 9.11
N ILE A 152 -3.98 14.42 8.43
CA ILE A 152 -3.30 13.12 8.55
C ILE A 152 -2.80 12.88 9.98
N ALA A 153 -2.24 13.89 10.66
CA ALA A 153 -1.83 13.78 12.05
C ALA A 153 -3.03 13.45 12.97
N SER A 154 -4.15 14.16 12.83
CA SER A 154 -5.36 13.88 13.61
C SER A 154 -5.95 12.49 13.33
N ILE A 155 -5.84 12.01 12.10
CA ILE A 155 -6.21 10.63 11.75
C ILE A 155 -5.26 9.65 12.45
N GLN A 156 -3.94 9.87 12.37
CA GLN A 156 -2.92 9.02 12.95
C GLN A 156 -3.07 8.86 14.46
N GLU A 157 -3.44 9.92 15.17
CA GLU A 157 -3.72 9.88 16.62
C GLU A 157 -4.77 8.82 16.98
N LYS A 158 -5.76 8.58 16.12
CA LYS A 158 -6.79 7.55 16.36
C LYS A 158 -6.23 6.13 16.33
N PHE A 159 -5.09 5.93 15.66
CA PHE A 159 -4.39 4.64 15.54
C PHE A 159 -3.40 4.36 16.69
N ASN A 160 -3.28 5.23 17.69
CA ASN A 160 -2.26 5.20 18.75
C ASN A 160 -2.17 3.90 19.58
N LYS A 161 -3.21 3.05 19.53
CA LYS A 161 -3.23 1.73 20.19
C LYS A 161 -2.74 0.58 19.31
N LEU A 162 -2.39 0.86 18.06
CA LEU A 162 -1.82 -0.09 17.13
C LEU A 162 -0.29 0.02 17.10
N ARG A 163 0.37 -1.04 16.65
CA ARG A 163 1.84 -1.07 16.57
C ARG A 163 2.31 -0.35 15.30
N ASN A 164 3.48 0.30 15.40
CA ASN A 164 4.22 0.82 14.25
C ASN A 164 3.35 1.60 13.27
N VAL A 165 2.69 2.65 13.75
CA VAL A 165 1.87 3.53 12.91
C VAL A 165 2.74 4.63 12.34
N THR A 166 2.82 4.73 11.02
CA THR A 166 3.62 5.74 10.31
C THR A 166 2.77 6.44 9.26
N SER A 167 2.89 7.76 9.16
CA SER A 167 2.25 8.52 8.10
C SER A 167 3.21 8.84 6.96
N VAL A 168 2.66 9.08 5.76
CA VAL A 168 3.45 9.48 4.58
C VAL A 168 4.22 10.79 4.77
N TYR A 169 3.81 11.63 5.72
CA TYR A 169 4.48 12.89 6.02
C TYR A 169 5.64 12.73 7.01
N GLU A 170 5.64 11.67 7.83
CA GLU A 170 6.70 11.37 8.80
C GLU A 170 7.71 10.36 8.29
N ALA A 171 7.33 9.56 7.29
CA ALA A 171 8.22 8.56 6.73
C ALA A 171 9.52 9.22 6.19
N PRO A 172 10.70 8.68 6.52
CA PRO A 172 11.96 9.19 6.02
C PRO A 172 11.94 9.14 4.49
N ARG A 173 12.35 10.24 3.86
CA ARG A 173 12.49 10.33 2.42
C ARG A 173 13.92 9.97 2.05
N ASN A 174 14.12 8.73 1.68
CA ASN A 174 15.41 8.32 1.13
C ASN A 174 15.64 9.00 -0.22
N GLU A 175 16.85 9.47 -0.45
CA GLU A 175 17.25 10.01 -1.74
C GLU A 175 17.38 8.86 -2.74
N VAL A 176 16.40 8.72 -3.63
CA VAL A 176 16.37 7.64 -4.63
C VAL A 176 16.96 8.15 -5.93
N ARG A 177 18.03 7.53 -6.40
CA ARG A 177 18.57 7.77 -7.74
C ARG A 177 18.00 6.74 -8.71
N PRO A 178 17.31 7.15 -9.78
CA PRO A 178 16.79 6.21 -10.76
C PRO A 178 17.96 5.49 -11.47
N LEU A 179 17.82 4.18 -11.69
CA LEU A 179 18.80 3.38 -12.44
C LEU A 179 18.90 3.85 -13.89
N ASP A 180 17.79 4.21 -14.48
CA ASP A 180 17.67 4.83 -15.79
C ASP A 180 16.75 6.06 -15.69
N LEU A 181 17.37 7.24 -15.84
CA LEU A 181 16.63 8.51 -15.73
C LEU A 181 15.68 8.69 -16.93
N VAL A 182 16.08 8.27 -18.12
CA VAL A 182 15.27 8.44 -19.35
C VAL A 182 14.01 7.60 -19.27
N GLU A 183 14.15 6.31 -18.95
CA GLU A 183 13.00 5.42 -18.76
C GLU A 183 12.12 5.85 -17.58
N THR A 184 12.71 6.37 -16.51
CA THR A 184 11.95 6.88 -15.36
C THR A 184 11.11 8.09 -15.75
N LEU A 185 11.67 9.04 -16.49
CA LEU A 185 10.94 10.22 -16.96
C LEU A 185 9.88 9.86 -18.01
N ARG A 186 10.13 8.85 -18.85
CA ARG A 186 9.16 8.35 -19.82
C ARG A 186 7.93 7.73 -19.13
N ARG A 187 8.14 6.91 -18.10
CA ARG A 187 7.06 6.23 -17.35
C ARG A 187 6.38 7.15 -16.33
N ARG A 188 7.08 8.16 -15.85
CA ARG A 188 6.60 9.15 -14.87
C ARG A 188 6.95 10.54 -15.36
N PRO A 189 6.26 11.04 -16.39
CA PRO A 189 6.48 12.41 -16.85
C PRO A 189 6.24 13.35 -15.67
N GLY A 190 7.18 14.30 -15.47
CA GLY A 190 7.02 15.36 -14.48
C GLY A 190 5.75 16.16 -14.76
N PRO A 191 5.27 16.97 -13.80
CA PRO A 191 4.10 17.80 -14.00
C PRO A 191 4.30 18.65 -15.26
N SER A 192 3.36 18.56 -16.20
CA SER A 192 3.37 19.40 -17.40
C SER A 192 3.40 20.86 -16.95
N ARG A 193 4.23 21.68 -17.61
CA ARG A 193 4.45 23.11 -17.29
C ARG A 193 3.20 24.01 -17.38
N SER A 194 2.00 23.45 -17.53
CA SER A 194 0.73 24.15 -17.64
C SER A 194 -0.10 24.22 -16.34
N ALA A 195 0.37 23.66 -15.23
CA ALA A 195 -0.27 23.83 -13.92
C ALA A 195 0.59 24.77 -13.07
N GLY A 196 0.07 25.96 -12.79
CA GLY A 196 0.71 27.10 -12.20
C GLY A 196 1.66 26.82 -11.04
N SER A 197 2.71 27.59 -10.99
CA SER A 197 3.83 27.61 -10.06
C SER A 197 3.43 27.42 -8.58
N PHE A 198 3.54 26.20 -8.04
CA PHE A 198 3.70 26.01 -6.60
C PHE A 198 5.20 26.04 -6.29
N ARG A 199 5.70 27.22 -5.93
CA ARG A 199 7.04 27.35 -5.33
C ARG A 199 6.99 26.81 -3.90
N PHE A 200 7.56 25.66 -3.65
CA PHE A 200 8.01 25.29 -2.32
C PHE A 200 9.22 26.17 -1.97
N ARG A 201 9.01 27.19 -1.13
CA ARG A 201 10.13 27.84 -0.42
C ARG A 201 10.53 26.91 0.71
N GLY A 202 11.75 26.36 0.64
CA GLY A 202 12.41 25.73 1.76
C GLY A 202 12.84 26.78 2.80
N ARG A 203 12.63 26.45 4.04
CA ARG A 203 13.51 26.78 5.19
C ARG A 203 13.51 25.58 6.10
#